data_10b2fdb76b919d95522cd7c33184d858
#
_entry.id   10b2fdb76b919d95522cd7c33184d858
#
_cell.length_a   1.000
_cell.length_b   1.000
_cell.length_c   1.000
_cell.angle_alpha   90.00
_cell.angle_beta   90.00
_cell.angle_gamma   90.00
#
_symmetry.space_group_name_H-M   'P 1'
#
loop_
_entity.id
_entity.type
_entity.pdbx_description
1 polymer ?
#
loop_
_entity_poly.entity_id
_entity_poly.type
_entity_poly.pdbx_seq_one_letter_code
_entity_poly.pdbx_strand_id
1 'polypeptide(L)'
;MQVMVELSLYPLVNAYIPPIQQFIDRLNSYPGLTVTTCSTSTQVTGDYSEVMTILGKEMQRTHEEVGQAIFVAKFLNFDAMQERKNTDD
;
A
#
# COMPACT_ATOMS: atom_id res chain seq x y z
N MET A 1 16.42 2.54 6.18
CA MET A 1 15.41 3.16 7.05
C MET A 1 14.05 2.57 6.75
N GLN A 2 13.15 2.64 7.67
CA GLN A 2 11.79 2.16 7.51
C GLN A 2 10.90 3.22 6.89
N VAL A 3 9.91 2.78 6.12
CA VAL A 3 8.85 3.63 5.59
C VAL A 3 7.50 2.97 5.89
N MET A 4 6.50 3.79 6.16
CA MET A 4 5.12 3.37 6.19
C MET A 4 4.39 4.09 5.06
N VAL A 5 3.65 3.33 4.28
CA VAL A 5 2.85 3.88 3.19
C VAL A 5 1.38 3.55 3.46
N GLU A 6 0.56 4.59 3.47
CA GLU A 6 -0.89 4.39 3.48
C GLU A 6 -1.41 4.69 2.09
N LEU A 7 -2.01 3.71 1.45
CA LEU A 7 -2.45 3.88 0.08
C LEU A 7 -3.87 3.38 -0.14
N SER A 8 -4.52 4.00 -1.12
CA SER A 8 -5.86 3.62 -1.56
C SER A 8 -5.83 3.41 -3.06
N LEU A 9 -6.51 2.38 -3.53
CA LEU A 9 -6.63 2.06 -4.95
C LEU A 9 -8.07 2.27 -5.39
N TYR A 10 -8.23 3.04 -6.45
CA TYR A 10 -9.52 3.33 -7.06
C TYR A 10 -9.52 2.83 -8.51
N PRO A 11 -9.87 1.55 -8.74
CA PRO A 11 -10.00 1.05 -10.12
C PRO A 11 -11.19 1.71 -10.80
N LEU A 12 -10.99 2.20 -12.01
CA LEU A 12 -12.05 2.89 -12.74
C LEU A 12 -12.79 1.91 -13.64
N VAL A 13 -13.30 0.84 -13.03
CA VAL A 13 -14.05 -0.22 -13.69
C VAL A 13 -15.26 -0.59 -12.83
N ASN A 14 -16.29 -1.17 -13.43
CA ASN A 14 -17.50 -1.52 -12.69
C ASN A 14 -17.24 -2.56 -11.60
N ALA A 15 -16.50 -3.61 -11.92
CA ALA A 15 -16.12 -4.63 -10.94
C ALA A 15 -14.81 -4.22 -10.27
N TYR A 16 -14.88 -3.27 -9.33
CA TYR A 16 -13.68 -2.66 -8.74
C TYR A 16 -13.10 -3.46 -7.57
N ILE A 17 -13.88 -4.35 -6.94
CA ILE A 17 -13.41 -5.05 -5.75
C ILE A 17 -12.32 -6.09 -6.07
N PRO A 18 -12.46 -6.95 -7.10
CA PRO A 18 -11.42 -7.93 -7.38
C PRO A 18 -10.04 -7.35 -7.64
N PRO A 19 -9.88 -6.26 -8.41
CA PRO A 19 -8.55 -5.65 -8.57
C PRO A 19 -7.93 -5.19 -7.26
N ILE A 20 -8.73 -4.62 -6.37
CA ILE A 20 -8.25 -4.17 -5.06
C ILE A 20 -7.76 -5.37 -4.26
N GLN A 21 -8.57 -6.43 -4.18
CA GLN A 21 -8.22 -7.62 -3.42
C GLN A 21 -6.97 -8.29 -3.99
N GLN A 22 -6.85 -8.37 -5.30
CA GLN A 22 -5.69 -8.96 -5.96
C GLN A 22 -4.41 -8.18 -5.65
N PHE A 23 -4.49 -6.84 -5.66
CA PHE A 23 -3.36 -6.00 -5.31
C PHE A 23 -2.91 -6.26 -3.87
N ILE A 24 -3.86 -6.30 -2.93
CA ILE A 24 -3.57 -6.56 -1.53
C ILE A 24 -2.96 -7.96 -1.35
N ASP A 25 -3.51 -8.95 -2.03
CA ASP A 25 -3.01 -10.33 -1.95
C ASP A 25 -1.56 -10.42 -2.43
N ARG A 26 -1.23 -9.71 -3.52
CA ARG A 26 0.14 -9.69 -4.01
C ARG A 26 1.09 -9.03 -3.03
N LEU A 27 0.68 -7.93 -2.40
CA LEU A 27 1.51 -7.30 -1.36
C LEU A 27 1.75 -8.24 -0.19
N ASN A 28 0.73 -8.99 0.20
CA ASN A 28 0.84 -9.94 1.30
C ASN A 28 1.76 -11.12 0.98
N SER A 29 2.08 -11.35 -0.28
CA SER A 29 2.99 -12.42 -0.66
C SER A 29 4.46 -12.08 -0.43
N TYR A 30 4.78 -10.83 -0.12
CA TYR A 30 6.15 -10.39 0.11
C TYR A 30 6.47 -10.47 1.60
N PRO A 31 7.39 -11.36 2.02
CA PRO A 31 7.65 -11.58 3.45
C PRO A 31 8.29 -10.37 4.15
N GLY A 32 8.94 -9.49 3.38
CA GLY A 32 9.56 -8.28 3.96
C GLY A 32 8.60 -7.15 4.25
N LEU A 33 7.33 -7.28 3.84
CA LEU A 33 6.33 -6.24 4.06
C LEU A 33 5.38 -6.62 5.17
N THR A 34 5.02 -5.63 5.99
CA THR A 34 3.89 -5.75 6.92
C THR A 34 2.72 -5.01 6.30
N VAL A 35 1.64 -5.73 6.01
CA VAL A 35 0.47 -5.19 5.31
C VAL A 35 -0.73 -5.23 6.24
N THR A 36 -1.37 -4.09 6.45
CA THR A 36 -2.57 -3.98 7.26
C THR A 36 -3.65 -3.30 6.43
N THR A 37 -4.79 -3.97 6.28
CA THR A 37 -5.90 -3.46 5.46
C THR A 37 -7.00 -2.92 6.36
N CYS A 38 -7.42 -1.71 6.07
CA CYS A 38 -8.58 -1.06 6.68
C CYS A 38 -9.69 -0.95 5.64
N SER A 39 -10.85 -0.43 6.06
CA SER A 39 -12.00 -0.34 5.15
C SER A 39 -11.76 0.61 3.97
N THR A 40 -10.92 1.63 4.14
CA THR A 40 -10.73 2.66 3.12
C THR A 40 -9.29 2.76 2.61
N SER A 41 -8.35 2.02 3.21
CA SER A 41 -6.95 2.12 2.83
C SER A 41 -6.17 0.89 3.27
N THR A 42 -4.96 0.76 2.74
CA THR A 42 -4.02 -0.29 3.10
C THR A 42 -2.73 0.36 3.57
N GLN A 43 -2.18 -0.15 4.67
CA GLN A 43 -0.92 0.34 5.20
C GLN A 43 0.16 -0.70 4.94
N VAL A 44 1.30 -0.25 4.43
CA VAL A 44 2.44 -1.11 4.12
C VAL A 44 3.66 -0.55 4.83
N THR A 45 4.33 -1.39 5.62
CA THR A 45 5.52 -0.99 6.37
C THR A 45 6.66 -1.94 6.02
N GLY A 46 7.86 -1.38 5.87
CA GLY A 46 9.04 -2.18 5.60
C GLY A 46 10.25 -1.30 5.31
N ASP A 47 11.31 -1.93 4.81
CA ASP A 47 12.50 -1.21 4.38
C ASP A 47 12.17 -0.27 3.23
N TYR A 48 12.67 0.95 3.30
CA TYR A 48 12.30 2.01 2.37
C TYR A 48 12.52 1.61 0.91
N SER A 49 13.72 1.15 0.58
CA SER A 49 14.03 0.77 -0.80
C SER A 49 13.20 -0.40 -1.27
N GLU A 50 13.01 -1.38 -0.39
CA GLU A 50 12.25 -2.57 -0.72
C GLU A 50 10.78 -2.24 -0.95
N VAL A 51 10.17 -1.45 -0.07
CA VAL A 51 8.78 -1.03 -0.21
C VAL A 51 8.57 -0.27 -1.51
N MET A 52 9.46 0.69 -1.82
CA MET A 52 9.32 1.50 -3.03
C MET A 52 9.44 0.64 -4.29
N THR A 53 10.37 -0.31 -4.31
CA THR A 53 10.53 -1.22 -5.44
C THR A 53 9.29 -2.08 -5.63
N ILE A 54 8.79 -2.67 -4.56
CA ILE A 54 7.62 -3.55 -4.62
C ILE A 54 6.38 -2.79 -5.02
N LEU A 55 6.13 -1.62 -4.41
CA LEU A 55 4.95 -0.83 -4.75
C LEU A 55 4.98 -0.39 -6.21
N GLY A 56 6.12 0.07 -6.71
CA GLY A 56 6.25 0.45 -8.12
C GLY A 56 5.89 -0.69 -9.05
N LYS A 57 6.42 -1.87 -8.77
CA LYS A 57 6.17 -3.06 -9.57
C LYS A 57 4.69 -3.48 -9.54
N GLU A 58 4.11 -3.53 -8.36
CA GLU A 58 2.74 -4.03 -8.21
C GLU A 58 1.70 -3.01 -8.67
N MET A 59 1.97 -1.72 -8.52
CA MET A 59 1.11 -0.68 -9.09
C MET A 59 1.12 -0.73 -10.62
N GLN A 60 2.29 -0.89 -11.22
CA GLN A 60 2.39 -1.03 -12.66
C GLN A 60 1.61 -2.25 -13.14
N ARG A 61 1.75 -3.37 -12.45
CA ARG A 61 1.01 -4.59 -12.80
C ARG A 61 -0.49 -4.36 -12.76
N THR A 62 -0.99 -3.67 -11.74
CA THR A 62 -2.40 -3.35 -11.64
C THR A 62 -2.85 -2.49 -12.82
N HIS A 63 -2.08 -1.46 -13.18
CA HIS A 63 -2.41 -0.62 -14.32
C HIS A 63 -2.43 -1.40 -15.64
N GLU A 64 -1.51 -2.35 -15.80
CA GLU A 64 -1.47 -3.18 -17.01
C GLU A 64 -2.66 -4.13 -17.10
N GLU A 65 -3.09 -4.67 -15.96
CA GLU A 65 -4.19 -5.66 -15.95
C GLU A 65 -5.57 -5.02 -15.95
N VAL A 66 -5.72 -3.89 -15.29
CA VAL A 66 -7.02 -3.27 -15.08
C VAL A 66 -7.27 -2.13 -16.08
N GLY A 67 -6.23 -1.45 -16.48
CA GLY A 67 -6.34 -0.23 -17.27
C GLY A 67 -6.35 0.99 -16.36
N GLN A 68 -7.32 1.88 -16.52
CA GLN A 68 -7.35 3.11 -15.74
C GLN A 68 -7.64 2.82 -14.27
N ALA A 69 -6.75 3.27 -13.41
CA ALA A 69 -6.89 3.14 -11.97
C ALA A 69 -6.06 4.25 -11.30
N ILE A 70 -6.48 4.67 -10.12
CA ILE A 70 -5.83 5.74 -9.39
C ILE A 70 -5.30 5.17 -8.07
N PHE A 71 -4.01 5.41 -7.80
CA PHE A 71 -3.43 5.17 -6.49
C PHE A 71 -3.21 6.50 -5.80
N VAL A 72 -3.65 6.60 -4.56
CA VAL A 72 -3.37 7.75 -3.69
C VAL A 72 -2.57 7.23 -2.51
N ALA A 73 -1.42 7.82 -2.25
CA ALA A 73 -0.53 7.30 -1.21
C ALA A 73 0.06 8.41 -0.37
N LYS A 74 0.23 8.12 0.91
CA LYS A 74 0.97 8.95 1.86
C LYS A 74 2.20 8.16 2.30
N PHE A 75 3.35 8.81 2.28
CA PHE A 75 4.62 8.21 2.65
C PHE A 75 5.14 8.85 3.93
N LEU A 76 5.38 8.03 4.95
CA LEU A 76 5.89 8.49 6.23
C LEU A 76 7.17 7.73 6.53
N ASN A 77 8.18 8.44 7.03
CA ASN A 77 9.46 7.82 7.36
C ASN A 77 9.48 7.21 8.76
N PHE A 78 8.31 6.90 9.30
CA PHE A 78 8.15 6.25 10.59
C PHE A 78 6.85 5.47 10.60
N ASP A 79 6.68 4.60 11.60
CA ASP A 79 5.42 3.91 11.83
C ASP A 79 4.53 4.82 12.68
N ALA A 80 3.48 5.37 12.07
CA ALA A 80 2.61 6.34 12.72
C ALA A 80 1.94 5.77 13.97
N MET A 81 1.66 4.47 13.99
CA MET A 81 1.05 3.85 15.16
C MET A 81 1.98 3.82 16.36
N GLN A 82 3.26 3.60 16.13
CA GLN A 82 4.25 3.62 17.20
C GLN A 82 4.60 5.03 17.62
N GLU A 83 4.75 5.94 16.68
CA GLU A 83 5.11 7.32 17.00
C GLU A 83 4.05 8.04 17.83
N ARG A 84 2.79 7.67 17.63
CA ARG A 84 1.68 8.26 18.38
C ARG A 84 1.82 8.05 19.88
N LYS A 85 2.52 7.01 20.31
CA LYS A 85 2.74 6.76 21.73
C LYS A 85 3.66 7.77 22.37
N ASN A 86 4.42 8.47 21.57
CA ASN A 86 5.45 9.40 22.04
C ASN A 86 5.08 10.86 21.79
N THR A 87 3.92 11.12 21.24
CA THR A 87 3.47 12.47 20.90
C THR A 87 2.31 12.85 21.77
N ASP A 88 2.56 13.08 23.00
CA ASP A 88 1.52 13.39 23.97
C ASP A 88 1.45 14.86 24.33
N ASP A 89 2.11 15.66 23.60
CA ASP A 89 2.21 17.10 23.80
C ASP A 89 1.27 17.90 22.91
#